data_f022ac58fcc99d531b9bb4c59e2d9562
#
_entry.id   f022ac58fcc99d531b9bb4c59e2d9562
#
_cell.length_a   1.000
_cell.length_b   1.000
_cell.length_c   1.000
_cell.angle_alpha   90.00
_cell.angle_beta   90.00
_cell.angle_gamma   90.00
#
_symmetry.space_group_name_H-M   'P 1'
#
loop_
_entity.id
_entity.type
_entity.pdbx_description
1 polymer ?
#
loop_
_entity_poly.entity_id
_entity_poly.type
_entity_poly.pdbx_seq_one_letter_code
_entity_poly.pdbx_strand_id
1 'polypeptide(L)'
;MAFLKIDNVAIRGLAACAPVTIEENADLPVFEEGEAERVINQTGIVRKHVVPPGTTALDLCKAAMEKLLEDLKWEKDSIDVLIFVSTTFDHIIPPNSCILQGMLE
;
A
#
# COMPACT_ATOMS: atom_id res chain seq x y z
N MET A 1 9.65 -24.18 -15.05
CA MET A 1 8.90 -22.93 -14.84
C MET A 1 7.57 -23.08 -15.56
N ALA A 2 6.44 -22.87 -14.89
CA ALA A 2 5.12 -22.94 -15.50
C ALA A 2 4.75 -21.53 -16.00
N PHE A 3 4.25 -21.43 -17.22
CA PHE A 3 3.71 -20.21 -17.79
C PHE A 3 2.20 -20.34 -17.92
N LEU A 4 1.47 -19.36 -17.38
CA LEU A 4 0.03 -19.25 -17.57
C LEU A 4 -0.22 -17.99 -18.42
N LYS A 5 -0.95 -18.16 -19.52
CA LYS A 5 -1.42 -17.06 -20.33
C LYS A 5 -2.94 -16.99 -20.21
N ILE A 6 -3.44 -15.83 -19.81
CA ILE A 6 -4.88 -15.57 -19.71
C ILE A 6 -5.20 -14.42 -20.67
N ASP A 7 -6.12 -14.65 -21.58
CA ASP A 7 -6.60 -13.66 -22.55
C ASP A 7 -7.92 -13.03 -22.03
N ASN A 8 -8.29 -11.88 -22.57
CA ASN A 8 -9.52 -11.15 -22.22
C ASN A 8 -9.58 -10.68 -20.76
N VAL A 9 -8.45 -10.23 -20.23
CA VAL A 9 -8.34 -9.63 -18.90
C VAL A 9 -8.31 -8.11 -19.01
N ALA A 10 -8.99 -7.42 -18.11
CA ALA A 10 -9.01 -5.96 -18.04
C ALA A 10 -8.81 -5.47 -16.60
N ILE A 11 -8.10 -4.35 -16.45
CA ILE A 11 -8.06 -3.60 -15.18
C ILE A 11 -9.39 -2.86 -15.08
N ARG A 12 -10.15 -3.12 -14.03
CA ARG A 12 -11.49 -2.53 -13.81
C ARG A 12 -11.46 -1.31 -12.92
N GLY A 13 -10.48 -1.20 -12.06
CA GLY A 13 -10.32 -0.05 -11.17
C GLY A 13 -8.97 0.00 -10.50
N LEU A 14 -8.67 1.15 -9.94
CA LEU A 14 -7.48 1.42 -9.15
C LEU A 14 -7.87 2.35 -8.01
N ALA A 15 -7.46 2.05 -6.79
CA ALA A 15 -7.58 2.92 -5.64
C ALA A 15 -6.25 3.05 -4.92
N ALA A 16 -6.04 4.19 -4.28
CA ALA A 16 -4.87 4.44 -3.46
C ALA A 16 -5.28 5.08 -2.13
N CYS A 17 -4.56 4.73 -1.07
CA CYS A 17 -4.70 5.33 0.24
C CYS A 17 -3.33 5.80 0.72
N ALA A 18 -3.26 7.02 1.22
CA ALA A 18 -2.05 7.57 1.81
C ALA A 18 -2.39 8.27 3.15
N PRO A 19 -1.49 8.22 4.14
CA PRO A 19 -1.66 8.98 5.37
C PRO A 19 -1.72 10.49 5.11
N VAL A 20 -2.34 11.22 6.03
CA VAL A 20 -2.47 12.70 5.91
C VAL A 20 -1.18 13.41 6.29
N THR A 21 -0.44 12.83 7.24
CA THR A 21 0.81 13.42 7.75
C THR A 21 1.89 13.39 6.70
N ILE A 22 2.53 14.55 6.51
CA ILE A 22 3.64 14.73 5.56
C ILE A 22 4.89 15.11 6.35
N GLU A 23 6.01 14.51 6.01
CA GLU A 23 7.34 14.88 6.47
C GLU A 23 8.20 15.34 5.30
N GLU A 24 8.90 16.44 5.48
CA GLU A 24 9.90 16.92 4.54
C GLU A 24 11.22 16.16 4.74
N ASN A 25 11.80 15.65 3.68
CA ASN A 25 13.05 14.90 3.77
C ASN A 25 14.23 15.78 4.20
N ALA A 26 14.15 17.08 3.94
CA ALA A 26 15.18 18.05 4.39
C ALA A 26 15.29 18.15 5.91
N ASP A 27 14.19 17.91 6.63
CA ASP A 27 14.09 18.08 8.09
C ASP A 27 14.35 16.78 8.87
N LEU A 28 14.66 15.68 8.18
CA LEU A 28 14.85 14.39 8.82
C LEU A 28 16.17 14.35 9.61
N PRO A 29 16.13 14.01 10.90
CA PRO A 29 17.31 13.99 11.76
C PRO A 29 18.30 12.85 11.45
N VAL A 30 17.95 11.97 10.55
CA VAL A 30 18.79 10.85 10.11
C VAL A 30 19.90 11.28 9.15
N PHE A 31 19.76 12.45 8.52
CA PHE A 31 20.74 12.96 7.56
C PHE A 31 21.76 13.87 8.22
N GLU A 32 23.02 13.72 7.81
CA GLU A 32 24.10 14.66 8.13
C GLU A 32 23.98 15.95 7.29
N GLU A 33 24.78 16.96 7.63
CA GLU A 33 24.77 18.24 6.91
C GLU A 33 25.05 18.06 5.40
N GLY A 34 24.16 18.55 4.56
CA GLY A 34 24.21 18.44 3.10
C GLY A 34 23.80 17.07 2.52
N GLU A 35 23.58 16.06 3.34
CA GLU A 35 23.19 14.73 2.87
C GLU A 35 21.74 14.70 2.38
N ALA A 36 20.84 15.35 3.09
CA ALA A 36 19.43 15.45 2.69
C ALA A 36 19.29 16.05 1.29
N GLU A 37 19.99 17.14 0.99
CA GLU A 37 19.97 17.77 -0.33
C GLU A 37 20.48 16.83 -1.42
N ARG A 38 21.56 16.12 -1.15
CA ARG A 38 22.12 15.11 -2.08
C ARG A 38 21.10 14.00 -2.38
N VAL A 39 20.45 13.45 -1.35
CA VAL A 39 19.44 12.39 -1.50
C VAL A 39 18.22 12.89 -2.26
N ILE A 40 17.74 14.10 -1.95
CA ILE A 40 16.62 14.72 -2.65
C ILE A 40 16.95 14.90 -4.13
N ASN A 41 18.16 15.40 -4.45
CA ASN A 41 18.59 15.61 -5.83
C ASN A 41 18.73 14.29 -6.61
N GLN A 42 19.13 13.20 -5.95
CA GLN A 42 19.26 11.89 -6.57
C GLN A 42 17.91 11.17 -6.79
N THR A 43 16.99 11.30 -5.84
CA THR A 43 15.73 10.55 -5.83
C THR A 43 14.55 11.34 -6.36
N GLY A 44 14.62 12.66 -6.32
CA GLY A 44 13.50 13.58 -6.60
C GLY A 44 12.44 13.61 -5.48
N ILE A 45 12.66 12.89 -4.37
CA ILE A 45 11.69 12.78 -3.28
C ILE A 45 11.95 13.89 -2.26
N VAL A 46 11.16 14.95 -2.31
CA VAL A 46 11.25 16.10 -1.39
C VAL A 46 10.53 15.81 -0.08
N ARG A 47 9.38 15.15 -0.15
CA ARG A 47 8.50 14.86 0.99
C ARG A 47 7.84 13.50 0.85
N LYS A 48 7.41 12.94 1.96
CA LYS A 48 6.73 11.64 2.03
C LYS A 48 5.54 11.69 2.99
N HIS A 49 4.56 10.83 2.73
CA HIS A 49 3.48 10.56 3.66
C HIS A 49 3.95 9.56 4.72
N VAL A 50 3.60 9.82 5.98
CA VAL A 50 4.01 8.99 7.11
C VAL A 50 2.79 8.55 7.90
N VAL A 51 2.72 7.27 8.20
CA VAL A 51 1.67 6.69 9.05
C VAL A 51 1.86 7.09 10.51
N PRO A 52 0.80 7.41 11.23
CA PRO A 52 0.88 7.57 12.67
C PRO A 52 1.19 6.23 13.35
N PRO A 53 1.75 6.25 14.58
CA PRO A 53 1.96 5.03 15.35
C PRO A 53 0.68 4.18 15.46
N GLY A 54 0.81 2.88 15.25
CA GLY A 54 -0.30 1.93 15.29
C GLY A 54 -1.05 1.73 13.98
N THR A 55 -0.74 2.50 12.93
CA THR A 55 -1.27 2.28 11.58
C THR A 55 -0.28 1.48 10.75
N THR A 56 -0.75 0.48 10.05
CA THR A 56 0.08 -0.44 9.26
C THR A 56 -0.23 -0.34 7.76
N ALA A 57 0.59 -0.99 6.95
CA ALA A 57 0.32 -1.13 5.51
C ALA A 57 -1.00 -1.87 5.26
N LEU A 58 -1.37 -2.79 6.16
CA LEU A 58 -2.62 -3.54 6.09
C LEU A 58 -3.85 -2.63 6.24
N ASP A 59 -3.81 -1.67 7.17
CA ASP A 59 -4.89 -0.70 7.38
C ASP A 59 -5.10 0.18 6.14
N LEU A 60 -4.00 0.64 5.53
CA LEU A 60 -4.06 1.43 4.29
C LEU A 60 -4.62 0.62 3.12
N CYS A 61 -4.20 -0.65 3.00
CA CYS A 61 -4.72 -1.55 1.96
C CYS A 61 -6.20 -1.83 2.15
N LYS A 62 -6.66 -2.03 3.40
CA LYS A 62 -8.08 -2.19 3.71
C LYS A 62 -8.89 -0.98 3.24
N ALA A 63 -8.47 0.22 3.63
CA ALA A 63 -9.16 1.45 3.25
C ALA A 63 -9.22 1.65 1.72
N ALA A 64 -8.11 1.36 1.01
CA ALA A 64 -8.07 1.42 -0.43
C ALA A 64 -8.98 0.38 -1.09
N MET A 65 -9.02 -0.85 -0.56
CA MET A 65 -9.85 -1.93 -1.09
C MET A 65 -11.34 -1.67 -0.87
N GLU A 66 -11.74 -1.22 0.32
CA GLU A 66 -13.13 -0.84 0.61
C GLU A 66 -13.61 0.25 -0.34
N LYS A 67 -12.80 1.28 -0.55
CA LYS A 67 -13.10 2.35 -1.50
C LYS A 67 -13.22 1.86 -2.94
N LEU A 68 -12.34 0.95 -3.36
CA LEU A 68 -12.38 0.37 -4.71
C LEU A 68 -13.65 -0.44 -4.94
N LEU A 69 -14.03 -1.29 -3.98
CA LEU A 69 -15.24 -2.11 -4.08
C LEU A 69 -16.50 -1.23 -4.14
N GLU A 70 -16.56 -0.18 -3.31
CA GLU A 70 -17.65 0.80 -3.33
C GLU A 70 -17.78 1.49 -4.69
N ASP A 71 -16.66 1.99 -5.23
CA ASP A 71 -16.64 2.70 -6.51
C ASP A 71 -17.04 1.80 -7.69
N LEU A 72 -16.62 0.53 -7.66
CA LEU A 72 -16.96 -0.46 -8.66
C LEU A 72 -18.36 -1.06 -8.46
N LYS A 73 -18.97 -0.85 -7.28
CA LYS A 73 -20.20 -1.50 -6.84
C LYS A 73 -20.11 -3.03 -6.89
N TRP A 74 -18.96 -3.54 -6.45
CA TRP A 74 -18.70 -4.96 -6.38
C TRP A 74 -18.98 -5.48 -4.99
N GLU A 75 -19.65 -6.63 -4.93
CA GLU A 75 -19.83 -7.36 -3.67
C GLU A 75 -18.51 -8.02 -3.27
N LYS A 76 -18.22 -8.05 -1.97
CA LYS A 76 -16.98 -8.70 -1.44
C LYS A 76 -16.88 -10.15 -1.87
N ASP A 77 -17.98 -10.87 -1.85
CA ASP A 77 -18.10 -12.29 -2.24
C ASP A 77 -17.82 -12.55 -3.73
N SER A 78 -17.75 -11.50 -4.55
CA SER A 78 -17.38 -11.62 -5.96
C SER A 78 -15.87 -11.71 -6.20
N ILE A 79 -15.06 -11.59 -5.15
CA ILE A 79 -13.60 -11.63 -5.23
C ILE A 79 -13.11 -13.07 -5.07
N ASP A 80 -12.62 -13.66 -6.14
CA ASP A 80 -12.08 -15.02 -6.15
C ASP A 80 -10.65 -15.11 -5.62
N VAL A 81 -9.84 -14.08 -5.84
CA VAL A 81 -8.41 -14.09 -5.48
C VAL A 81 -7.99 -12.73 -4.93
N LEU A 82 -7.35 -12.74 -3.77
CA LEU A 82 -6.72 -11.58 -3.14
C LEU A 82 -5.20 -11.80 -3.06
N ILE A 83 -4.44 -10.90 -3.69
CA ILE A 83 -2.98 -10.91 -3.66
C ILE A 83 -2.49 -9.69 -2.90
N PHE A 84 -1.79 -9.91 -1.80
CA PHE A 84 -1.17 -8.87 -1.00
C PHE A 84 0.35 -8.88 -1.22
N VAL A 85 0.90 -7.77 -1.67
CA VAL A 85 2.33 -7.59 -1.89
C VAL A 85 2.84 -6.46 -1.00
N SER A 86 3.79 -6.77 -0.13
CA SER A 86 4.41 -5.79 0.77
C SER A 86 5.83 -6.21 1.14
N THR A 87 6.66 -5.25 1.47
CA THR A 87 7.96 -5.46 2.12
C THR A 87 7.88 -5.36 3.63
N THR A 88 6.75 -4.92 4.17
CA THR A 88 6.46 -4.83 5.61
C THR A 88 5.29 -5.73 5.94
N PHE A 89 5.46 -6.59 6.94
CA PHE A 89 4.44 -7.53 7.38
C PHE A 89 4.04 -7.21 8.81
N ASP A 90 2.75 -7.25 9.10
CA ASP A 90 2.24 -7.13 10.47
C ASP A 90 2.55 -8.41 11.25
N HIS A 91 2.40 -9.56 10.57
CA HIS A 91 2.69 -10.90 11.10
C HIS A 91 3.32 -11.77 10.00
N ILE A 92 4.14 -12.72 10.43
CA ILE A 92 4.67 -13.76 9.52
C ILE A 92 3.55 -14.77 9.20
N ILE A 93 2.77 -15.15 10.20
CA ILE A 93 1.65 -16.08 10.12
C ILE A 93 0.55 -15.60 11.08
N PRO A 94 -0.71 -15.47 10.63
CA PRO A 94 -1.20 -15.66 9.26
C PRO A 94 -0.68 -14.56 8.31
N PRO A 95 -0.60 -14.82 6.98
CA PRO A 95 -0.18 -13.80 6.02
C PRO A 95 -1.19 -12.65 5.94
N ASN A 96 -0.70 -11.46 5.63
CA ASN A 96 -1.52 -10.24 5.56
C ASN A 96 -2.75 -10.37 4.63
N SER A 97 -2.67 -11.18 3.58
CA SER A 97 -3.83 -11.44 2.71
C SER A 97 -4.99 -12.13 3.43
N CYS A 98 -4.68 -13.09 4.31
CA CYS A 98 -5.72 -13.76 5.11
C CYS A 98 -6.29 -12.84 6.18
N ILE A 99 -5.45 -11.99 6.79
CA ILE A 99 -5.91 -11.00 7.77
C ILE A 99 -6.81 -9.98 7.07
N LEU A 100 -6.41 -9.47 5.92
CA LEU A 100 -7.18 -8.52 5.14
C LEU A 100 -8.53 -9.10 4.70
N GLN A 101 -8.57 -10.37 4.29
CA GLN A 101 -9.83 -11.07 3.99
C GLN A 101 -10.77 -11.03 5.20
N GLY A 102 -10.29 -11.45 6.39
CA GLY A 102 -11.11 -11.44 7.61
C GLY A 102 -11.53 -10.02 8.05
N MET A 103 -10.75 -8.98 7.74
CA MET A 103 -11.12 -7.59 8.05
C MET A 103 -12.21 -7.04 7.12
N LEU A 104 -12.45 -7.70 6.00
CA LEU A 104 -13.46 -7.31 5.00
C LEU A 104 -14.79 -8.05 5.18
N GLU A 105 -14.84 -9.10 6.01
CA GLU A 105 -16.08 -9.78 6.40
C GLU A 105 -16.92 -8.87 7.30
#